data_b403352157a1619381a747929944f4f6
#
_entry.id   b403352157a1619381a747929944f4f6
#
_cell.length_a   1.000
_cell.length_b   1.000
_cell.length_c   1.000
_cell.angle_alpha   90.00
_cell.angle_beta   90.00
_cell.angle_gamma   90.00
#
_symmetry.space_group_name_H-M   'P 1'
#
loop_
_entity.id
_entity.type
_entity.pdbx_description
1 polymer ?
#
loop_
_entity_poly.entity_id
_entity_poly.type
_entity_poly.pdbx_seq_one_letter_code
_entity_poly.pdbx_strand_id
1 'polypeptide(L)'
;CLLSRGLGDVYKRQVHGYANPITAASDSYLVTYDQGGSKLRLDYSGENLYEIESKTGLLCADVADDGKVVYATESADKRSDVQVITKTRGDKMKYSLSYGFVTNIAIRDNGSQVAFVAMNSKDARLQPKLYLMRVKDTEPYASFDLPGTQVLDIAYRGSSLYVVGSSFVSVVNGDKLETVLKNGEVQTVAYDYSTSGDLVVAYSSYSNATQNTVARITAGGKVQKPFTVQGAIKDMSASGSRVAVLFADKIKIYKLSDGSVVHTADCTDAVRSITMMSSNVFVQRQSVIEKEETKS
;
A
#
# COMPACT_ATOMS: atom_id res chain seq x y z
N CYS A 1 16.69 -5.20 2.40
CA CYS A 1 17.62 -4.15 2.87
C CYS A 1 16.87 -2.82 2.87
N LEU A 2 16.63 -2.29 4.06
CA LEU A 2 15.95 -1.00 4.24
C LEU A 2 16.99 0.12 4.20
N LEU A 3 16.83 1.04 3.27
CA LEU A 3 17.63 2.26 3.19
C LEU A 3 16.82 3.41 3.80
N SER A 4 17.15 3.83 5.02
CA SER A 4 16.64 5.06 5.59
C SER A 4 17.55 6.23 5.22
N ARG A 5 16.98 7.34 4.76
CA ARG A 5 17.69 8.54 4.37
C ARG A 5 18.00 9.38 5.61
N GLY A 6 19.25 9.35 6.09
CA GLY A 6 19.80 10.38 6.98
C GLY A 6 20.57 11.41 6.17
N LEU A 7 20.59 12.67 6.62
CA LEU A 7 21.51 13.72 6.12
C LEU A 7 22.94 13.31 6.47
N GLY A 8 23.69 12.80 5.48
CA GLY A 8 25.08 12.36 5.61
C GLY A 8 25.27 10.91 5.19
N ASP A 9 26.39 10.61 4.54
CA ASP A 9 26.77 9.36 3.86
C ASP A 9 26.90 8.12 4.77
N VAL A 10 25.93 7.83 5.65
CA VAL A 10 25.95 6.64 6.49
C VAL A 10 24.78 5.74 6.15
N TYR A 11 25.03 4.73 5.31
CA TYR A 11 24.10 3.63 5.09
C TYR A 11 24.09 2.70 6.31
N LYS A 12 23.03 2.71 7.10
CA LYS A 12 22.83 1.67 8.14
C LYS A 12 22.22 0.43 7.49
N ARG A 13 23.02 -0.61 7.33
CA ARG A 13 22.54 -1.95 6.99
C ARG A 13 22.11 -2.65 8.30
N GLN A 14 20.82 -2.89 8.47
CA GLN A 14 20.31 -3.65 9.60
C GLN A 14 19.98 -5.08 9.16
N VAL A 15 20.50 -6.06 9.88
CA VAL A 15 20.13 -7.47 9.75
C VAL A 15 19.08 -7.73 10.82
N HIS A 16 17.84 -7.97 10.43
CA HIS A 16 16.72 -8.19 11.35
C HIS A 16 16.40 -9.68 11.57
N GLY A 17 16.94 -10.58 10.74
CA GLY A 17 16.71 -12.03 10.87
C GLY A 17 15.27 -12.48 10.62
N TYR A 18 14.43 -11.67 9.96
CA TYR A 18 13.06 -12.03 9.61
C TYR A 18 13.06 -12.90 8.35
N ALA A 19 12.18 -13.90 8.32
CA ALA A 19 12.05 -14.82 7.20
C ALA A 19 11.31 -14.16 6.02
N ASN A 20 10.28 -13.39 6.30
CA ASN A 20 9.46 -12.70 5.31
C ASN A 20 9.18 -11.24 5.74
N PRO A 21 10.19 -10.35 5.66
CA PRO A 21 10.07 -8.98 6.13
C PRO A 21 9.18 -8.15 5.22
N ILE A 22 8.17 -7.54 5.81
CA ILE A 22 7.30 -6.53 5.18
C ILE A 22 7.47 -5.23 5.94
N THR A 23 7.32 -4.10 5.24
CA THR A 23 7.45 -2.77 5.81
C THR A 23 6.27 -1.90 5.47
N ALA A 24 5.88 -1.04 6.43
CA ALA A 24 5.04 0.11 6.17
C ALA A 24 5.67 1.35 6.80
N ALA A 25 5.48 2.51 6.19
CA ALA A 25 6.14 3.75 6.59
C ALA A 25 5.16 4.91 6.62
N SER A 26 5.37 5.79 7.59
CA SER A 26 4.83 7.16 7.62
C SER A 26 5.97 8.17 7.40
N ASP A 27 5.71 9.46 7.60
CA ASP A 27 6.73 10.51 7.40
C ASP A 27 8.03 10.28 8.17
N SER A 28 7.94 9.76 9.40
CA SER A 28 9.11 9.62 10.30
C SER A 28 9.27 8.23 10.89
N TYR A 29 8.26 7.41 10.84
CA TYR A 29 8.25 6.08 11.43
C TYR A 29 8.27 5.00 10.35
N LEU A 30 8.92 3.89 10.67
CA LEU A 30 8.97 2.68 9.86
C LEU A 30 8.61 1.50 10.74
N VAL A 31 7.58 0.78 10.38
CA VAL A 31 7.30 -0.54 10.96
C VAL A 31 7.82 -1.63 10.04
N THR A 32 8.56 -2.57 10.59
CA THR A 32 9.00 -3.79 9.91
C THR A 32 8.47 -4.99 10.66
N TYR A 33 7.83 -5.91 9.98
CA TYR A 33 7.32 -7.12 10.62
C TYR A 33 7.61 -8.37 9.76
N ASP A 34 7.71 -9.50 10.44
CA ASP A 34 7.89 -10.81 9.79
C ASP A 34 6.51 -11.42 9.51
N GLN A 35 6.06 -11.36 8.26
CA GLN A 35 4.74 -11.88 7.87
C GLN A 35 4.69 -13.40 8.04
N GLY A 36 3.72 -13.88 8.84
CA GLY A 36 3.62 -15.27 9.26
C GLY A 36 4.53 -15.64 10.42
N GLY A 37 5.52 -14.78 10.74
CA GLY A 37 6.36 -14.90 11.94
C GLY A 37 5.77 -14.15 13.13
N SER A 38 6.60 -13.89 14.16
CA SER A 38 6.14 -13.31 15.44
C SER A 38 6.70 -11.92 15.74
N LYS A 39 7.70 -11.43 14.98
CA LYS A 39 8.44 -10.23 15.34
C LYS A 39 7.99 -9.00 14.54
N LEU A 40 7.79 -7.90 15.27
CA LEU A 40 7.49 -6.58 14.71
C LEU A 40 8.39 -5.55 15.38
N ARG A 41 8.97 -4.66 14.58
CA ARG A 41 9.88 -3.60 15.01
C ARG A 41 9.36 -2.25 14.55
N LEU A 42 9.45 -1.25 15.43
CA LEU A 42 9.23 0.16 15.12
C LEU A 42 10.54 0.93 15.17
N ASP A 43 10.82 1.65 14.08
CA ASP A 43 11.94 2.59 13.97
C ASP A 43 11.41 4.02 13.82
N TYR A 44 12.17 4.99 14.36
CA TYR A 44 11.93 6.43 14.19
C TYR A 44 13.20 7.09 13.68
N SER A 45 13.12 7.77 12.54
CA SER A 45 14.27 8.45 11.92
C SER A 45 15.53 7.56 11.83
N GLY A 46 15.33 6.26 11.58
CA GLY A 46 16.41 5.27 11.44
C GLY A 46 16.93 4.68 12.74
N GLU A 47 16.36 5.05 13.90
CA GLU A 47 16.69 4.46 15.20
C GLU A 47 15.60 3.50 15.66
N ASN A 48 16.01 2.37 16.25
CA ASN A 48 15.05 1.42 16.81
C ASN A 48 14.43 1.98 18.10
N LEU A 49 13.09 2.09 18.12
CA LEU A 49 12.35 2.44 19.33
C LEU A 49 12.04 1.19 20.16
N TYR A 50 11.56 0.14 19.53
CA TYR A 50 11.28 -1.13 20.18
C TYR A 50 11.07 -2.27 19.17
N GLU A 51 11.17 -3.48 19.69
CA GLU A 51 10.72 -4.71 19.06
C GLU A 51 9.70 -5.40 19.98
N ILE A 52 8.67 -5.97 19.38
CA ILE A 52 7.70 -6.84 20.08
C ILE A 52 7.71 -8.23 19.48
N GLU A 53 7.36 -9.20 20.27
CA GLU A 53 7.15 -10.58 19.86
C GLU A 53 5.69 -10.97 20.13
N SER A 54 4.97 -11.30 19.08
CA SER A 54 3.60 -11.79 19.14
C SER A 54 3.58 -13.27 19.53
N LYS A 55 2.54 -13.70 20.23
CA LYS A 55 2.33 -15.12 20.54
C LYS A 55 1.83 -15.93 19.35
N THR A 56 1.28 -15.27 18.35
CA THR A 56 0.69 -15.85 17.14
C THR A 56 1.24 -15.15 15.91
N GLY A 57 1.06 -15.75 14.73
CA GLY A 57 1.60 -15.21 13.48
C GLY A 57 1.09 -13.80 13.14
N LEU A 58 2.01 -12.93 12.75
CA LEU A 58 1.69 -11.59 12.24
C LEU A 58 1.13 -11.67 10.83
N LEU A 59 0.02 -11.00 10.58
CA LEU A 59 -0.65 -10.99 9.28
C LEU A 59 -0.30 -9.74 8.46
N CYS A 60 -0.48 -8.57 9.04
CA CYS A 60 -0.18 -7.27 8.45
C CYS A 60 0.00 -6.19 9.52
N ALA A 61 0.67 -5.08 9.17
CA ALA A 61 0.86 -3.94 10.06
C ALA A 61 0.97 -2.63 9.27
N ASP A 62 0.66 -1.52 9.93
CA ASP A 62 0.82 -0.16 9.41
C ASP A 62 1.14 0.82 10.56
N VAL A 63 1.63 2.03 10.22
CA VAL A 63 2.09 3.02 11.19
C VAL A 63 1.60 4.43 10.85
N ALA A 64 1.11 5.14 11.86
CA ALA A 64 0.69 6.54 11.76
C ALA A 64 1.84 7.51 12.03
N ASP A 65 1.68 8.81 11.65
CA ASP A 65 2.68 9.86 11.85
C ASP A 65 2.89 10.22 13.33
N ASP A 66 1.97 9.86 14.21
CA ASP A 66 2.13 10.02 15.67
C ASP A 66 2.86 8.81 16.33
N GLY A 67 3.28 7.83 15.51
CA GLY A 67 3.99 6.62 15.92
C GLY A 67 3.10 5.55 16.56
N LYS A 68 1.78 5.62 16.38
CA LYS A 68 0.91 4.47 16.65
C LYS A 68 1.08 3.42 15.57
N VAL A 69 1.26 2.18 16.01
CA VAL A 69 1.32 1.01 15.13
C VAL A 69 0.02 0.25 15.26
N VAL A 70 -0.62 -0.04 14.13
CA VAL A 70 -1.69 -1.01 14.03
C VAL A 70 -1.13 -2.30 13.45
N TYR A 71 -1.51 -3.44 13.99
CA TYR A 71 -1.13 -4.74 13.44
C TYR A 71 -2.22 -5.77 13.67
N ALA A 72 -2.25 -6.75 12.80
CA ALA A 72 -3.13 -7.91 12.92
C ALA A 72 -2.31 -9.18 13.10
N THR A 73 -2.85 -10.08 13.92
CA THR A 73 -2.29 -11.40 14.17
C THR A 73 -3.36 -12.48 13.98
N GLU A 74 -2.94 -13.69 13.82
CA GLU A 74 -3.81 -14.82 14.10
C GLU A 74 -4.32 -14.74 15.55
N SER A 75 -5.50 -15.27 15.81
CA SER A 75 -6.09 -15.30 17.16
C SER A 75 -6.18 -16.73 17.67
N ALA A 76 -5.89 -16.93 18.97
CA ALA A 76 -6.02 -18.23 19.60
C ALA A 76 -7.47 -18.68 19.72
N ASP A 77 -8.40 -17.73 19.94
CA ASP A 77 -9.80 -18.03 20.24
C ASP A 77 -10.75 -17.71 19.06
N LYS A 78 -10.29 -16.85 18.13
CA LYS A 78 -11.05 -16.39 16.97
C LYS A 78 -10.22 -16.56 15.69
N ARG A 79 -10.50 -15.78 14.64
CA ARG A 79 -9.73 -15.84 13.40
C ARG A 79 -8.55 -14.86 13.38
N SER A 80 -8.79 -13.64 13.84
CA SER A 80 -7.77 -12.59 13.86
C SER A 80 -7.95 -11.65 15.04
N ASP A 81 -6.85 -11.11 15.54
CA ASP A 81 -6.83 -10.01 16.49
C ASP A 81 -6.21 -8.78 15.80
N VAL A 82 -6.88 -7.64 15.90
CA VAL A 82 -6.37 -6.32 15.47
C VAL A 82 -6.01 -5.53 16.72
N GLN A 83 -4.80 -4.99 16.75
CA GLN A 83 -4.28 -4.28 17.91
C GLN A 83 -3.65 -2.95 17.48
N VAL A 84 -3.79 -1.93 18.35
CA VAL A 84 -3.09 -0.63 18.19
C VAL A 84 -2.25 -0.39 19.43
N ILE A 85 -0.98 -0.10 19.24
CA ILE A 85 -0.04 0.28 20.29
C ILE A 85 0.60 1.63 19.99
N THR A 86 1.03 2.33 21.02
CA THR A 86 1.73 3.61 20.89
C THR A 86 3.22 3.40 20.64
N LYS A 87 3.91 4.49 20.25
CA LYS A 87 5.38 4.51 20.13
C LYS A 87 6.12 4.20 21.46
N THR A 88 5.41 4.20 22.58
CA THR A 88 5.93 3.82 23.89
C THR A 88 5.42 2.46 24.36
N ARG A 89 4.88 1.64 23.44
CA ARG A 89 4.33 0.29 23.67
C ARG A 89 3.07 0.24 24.54
N GLY A 90 2.37 1.36 24.71
CA GLY A 90 1.09 1.38 25.42
C GLY A 90 -0.06 0.87 24.56
N ASP A 91 -0.83 -0.10 25.06
CA ASP A 91 -2.03 -0.61 24.38
C ASP A 91 -3.11 0.48 24.27
N LYS A 92 -3.71 0.62 23.10
CA LYS A 92 -4.79 1.58 22.81
C LYS A 92 -6.06 0.93 22.34
N MET A 93 -5.97 -0.17 21.62
CA MET A 93 -7.12 -0.87 21.05
C MET A 93 -6.79 -2.34 20.91
N LYS A 94 -7.78 -3.19 21.17
CA LYS A 94 -7.78 -4.59 20.76
C LYS A 94 -9.18 -4.97 20.29
N TYR A 95 -9.25 -5.56 19.10
CA TYR A 95 -10.50 -6.08 18.53
C TYR A 95 -10.26 -7.49 17.98
N SER A 96 -11.11 -8.44 18.36
CA SER A 96 -10.97 -9.83 17.97
C SER A 96 -12.11 -10.24 17.01
N LEU A 97 -11.73 -10.70 15.84
CA LEU A 97 -12.62 -10.98 14.71
C LEU A 97 -12.84 -12.47 14.50
N SER A 98 -14.09 -12.91 14.41
CA SER A 98 -14.46 -14.31 14.12
C SER A 98 -14.75 -14.56 12.64
N TYR A 99 -14.96 -13.50 11.84
CA TYR A 99 -15.44 -13.62 10.47
C TYR A 99 -14.42 -14.23 9.50
N GLY A 100 -13.16 -13.81 9.56
CA GLY A 100 -12.14 -14.21 8.61
C GLY A 100 -10.74 -13.77 9.04
N PHE A 101 -9.76 -14.01 8.19
CA PHE A 101 -8.40 -13.54 8.43
C PHE A 101 -8.21 -12.12 7.90
N VAL A 102 -7.59 -11.26 8.70
CA VAL A 102 -7.23 -9.91 8.27
C VAL A 102 -6.09 -10.00 7.26
N THR A 103 -6.32 -9.47 6.06
CA THR A 103 -5.34 -9.50 4.95
C THR A 103 -4.70 -8.16 4.69
N ASN A 104 -5.41 -7.06 4.98
CA ASN A 104 -4.93 -5.69 4.77
C ASN A 104 -5.35 -4.83 5.95
N ILE A 105 -4.50 -3.89 6.32
CA ILE A 105 -4.73 -2.97 7.43
C ILE A 105 -4.16 -1.60 7.09
N ALA A 106 -4.83 -0.54 7.56
CA ALA A 106 -4.34 0.82 7.43
C ALA A 106 -4.72 1.63 8.68
N ILE A 107 -3.84 2.52 9.10
CA ILE A 107 -4.12 3.50 10.13
C ILE A 107 -4.04 4.91 9.54
N ARG A 108 -4.97 5.80 9.92
CA ARG A 108 -4.94 7.18 9.48
C ARG A 108 -3.72 7.90 10.05
N ASP A 109 -3.14 8.85 9.30
CA ASP A 109 -1.91 9.58 9.64
C ASP A 109 -1.91 10.14 11.07
N ASN A 110 -3.05 10.63 11.54
CA ASN A 110 -3.22 11.14 12.90
C ASN A 110 -3.48 10.05 13.96
N GLY A 111 -3.41 8.78 13.60
CA GLY A 111 -3.58 7.65 14.52
C GLY A 111 -4.97 7.51 15.14
N SER A 112 -6.01 8.12 14.58
CA SER A 112 -7.35 8.16 15.19
C SER A 112 -8.30 7.07 14.69
N GLN A 113 -8.07 6.53 13.50
CA GLN A 113 -8.92 5.55 12.84
C GLN A 113 -8.09 4.44 12.21
N VAL A 114 -8.64 3.25 12.24
CA VAL A 114 -8.10 2.04 11.62
C VAL A 114 -9.12 1.51 10.62
N ALA A 115 -8.64 1.07 9.49
CA ALA A 115 -9.37 0.27 8.53
C ALA A 115 -8.70 -1.09 8.37
N PHE A 116 -9.46 -2.15 8.24
CA PHE A 116 -8.92 -3.46 7.92
C PHE A 116 -9.89 -4.28 7.08
N VAL A 117 -9.34 -5.10 6.21
CA VAL A 117 -10.09 -6.04 5.40
C VAL A 117 -9.92 -7.44 5.96
N ALA A 118 -11.04 -8.08 6.26
CA ALA A 118 -11.08 -9.49 6.59
C ALA A 118 -11.53 -10.31 5.39
N MET A 119 -10.75 -11.32 5.04
CA MET A 119 -11.04 -12.24 3.96
C MET A 119 -11.66 -13.52 4.49
N ASN A 120 -12.82 -13.88 3.96
CA ASN A 120 -13.45 -15.18 4.15
C ASN A 120 -13.67 -15.81 2.77
N SER A 121 -14.03 -17.09 2.75
CA SER A 121 -14.47 -17.78 1.54
C SER A 121 -15.69 -18.62 1.83
N LYS A 122 -16.65 -18.63 0.90
CA LYS A 122 -17.82 -19.48 0.93
C LYS A 122 -18.12 -19.95 -0.48
N ASP A 123 -18.38 -21.23 -0.65
CA ASP A 123 -18.71 -21.85 -1.95
C ASP A 123 -17.68 -21.50 -3.04
N ALA A 124 -16.37 -21.58 -2.69
CA ALA A 124 -15.23 -21.22 -3.50
C ALA A 124 -15.19 -19.75 -3.99
N ARG A 125 -15.96 -18.86 -3.36
CA ARG A 125 -15.97 -17.42 -3.66
C ARG A 125 -15.36 -16.65 -2.49
N LEU A 126 -14.50 -15.68 -2.82
CA LEU A 126 -13.95 -14.76 -1.83
C LEU A 126 -15.06 -13.81 -1.33
N GLN A 127 -15.05 -13.56 -0.05
CA GLN A 127 -15.96 -12.65 0.64
C GLN A 127 -15.16 -11.65 1.47
N PRO A 128 -14.51 -10.67 0.82
CA PRO A 128 -13.79 -9.63 1.53
C PRO A 128 -14.78 -8.67 2.20
N LYS A 129 -14.49 -8.30 3.44
CA LYS A 129 -15.26 -7.33 4.20
C LYS A 129 -14.35 -6.28 4.82
N LEU A 130 -14.62 -5.02 4.52
CA LEU A 130 -13.92 -3.87 5.09
C LEU A 130 -14.60 -3.49 6.41
N TYR A 131 -13.78 -3.21 7.41
CA TYR A 131 -14.20 -2.68 8.71
C TYR A 131 -13.53 -1.35 8.96
N LEU A 132 -14.28 -0.39 9.52
CA LEU A 132 -13.78 0.92 9.94
C LEU A 132 -13.98 1.06 11.45
N MET A 133 -12.91 1.44 12.15
CA MET A 133 -12.91 1.51 13.60
C MET A 133 -12.15 2.75 14.08
N ARG A 134 -12.68 3.43 15.11
CA ARG A 134 -11.91 4.46 15.81
C ARG A 134 -11.06 3.82 16.90
N VAL A 135 -9.84 4.29 17.07
CA VAL A 135 -8.88 3.72 18.03
C VAL A 135 -9.37 3.78 19.49
N LYS A 136 -10.33 4.65 19.79
CA LYS A 136 -10.96 4.76 21.12
C LYS A 136 -12.17 3.84 21.34
N ASP A 137 -12.69 3.24 20.25
CA ASP A 137 -13.93 2.45 20.31
C ASP A 137 -13.58 0.96 20.46
N THR A 138 -14.52 0.19 20.98
CA THR A 138 -14.38 -1.28 21.15
C THR A 138 -14.96 -2.06 19.99
N GLU A 139 -15.76 -1.41 19.12
CA GLU A 139 -16.44 -2.02 17.98
C GLU A 139 -16.30 -1.16 16.73
N PRO A 140 -16.30 -1.76 15.54
CA PRO A 140 -16.34 -1.03 14.27
C PRO A 140 -17.58 -0.15 14.16
N TYR A 141 -17.41 1.09 13.73
CA TYR A 141 -18.53 1.99 13.47
C TYR A 141 -19.17 1.79 12.10
N ALA A 142 -18.47 1.16 11.17
CA ALA A 142 -18.97 0.79 9.85
C ALA A 142 -18.32 -0.49 9.34
N SER A 143 -19.05 -1.22 8.49
CA SER A 143 -18.48 -2.33 7.73
C SER A 143 -19.16 -2.43 6.36
N PHE A 144 -18.40 -2.88 5.35
CA PHE A 144 -18.85 -2.97 3.96
C PHE A 144 -18.43 -4.30 3.35
N ASP A 145 -19.33 -4.94 2.66
CA ASP A 145 -18.99 -6.05 1.79
C ASP A 145 -18.34 -5.49 0.52
N LEU A 146 -17.19 -6.04 0.15
CA LEU A 146 -16.44 -5.63 -1.03
C LEU A 146 -16.72 -6.59 -2.21
N PRO A 147 -16.42 -6.20 -3.46
CA PRO A 147 -16.48 -7.14 -4.58
C PRO A 147 -15.70 -8.43 -4.28
N GLY A 148 -16.24 -9.57 -4.66
CA GLY A 148 -15.75 -10.91 -4.32
C GLY A 148 -14.44 -11.30 -4.99
N THR A 149 -13.45 -10.42 -4.99
CA THR A 149 -12.09 -10.61 -5.52
C THR A 149 -11.04 -10.25 -4.48
N GLN A 150 -9.78 -10.55 -4.76
CA GLN A 150 -8.69 -10.22 -3.84
C GLN A 150 -8.58 -8.70 -3.65
N VAL A 151 -8.43 -8.26 -2.41
CA VAL A 151 -7.99 -6.90 -2.07
C VAL A 151 -6.47 -6.89 -2.07
N LEU A 152 -5.89 -5.99 -2.85
CA LEU A 152 -4.44 -5.84 -3.00
C LEU A 152 -3.89 -4.89 -1.95
N ASP A 153 -4.61 -3.78 -1.71
CA ASP A 153 -4.17 -2.75 -0.77
C ASP A 153 -5.34 -1.93 -0.22
N ILE A 154 -5.12 -1.34 0.95
CA ILE A 154 -5.95 -0.27 1.51
C ILE A 154 -5.03 0.81 2.09
N ALA A 155 -5.34 2.08 1.83
CA ALA A 155 -4.52 3.17 2.34
C ALA A 155 -5.36 4.42 2.64
N TYR A 156 -5.14 5.02 3.80
CA TYR A 156 -5.61 6.38 4.05
C TYR A 156 -4.75 7.39 3.30
N ARG A 157 -5.41 8.36 2.68
CA ARG A 157 -4.77 9.54 2.10
C ARG A 157 -5.64 10.75 2.45
N GLY A 158 -5.19 11.53 3.41
CA GLY A 158 -5.97 12.60 4.00
C GLY A 158 -7.25 12.09 4.67
N SER A 159 -8.41 12.54 4.20
CA SER A 159 -9.72 12.13 4.74
C SER A 159 -10.29 10.86 4.13
N SER A 160 -9.75 10.40 3.00
CA SER A 160 -10.28 9.28 2.23
C SER A 160 -9.51 8.00 2.47
N LEU A 161 -10.20 6.87 2.39
CA LEU A 161 -9.60 5.54 2.38
C LEU A 161 -9.79 4.95 0.97
N TYR A 162 -8.69 4.61 0.33
CA TYR A 162 -8.72 3.83 -0.91
C TYR A 162 -8.71 2.34 -0.60
N VAL A 163 -9.44 1.58 -1.41
CA VAL A 163 -9.44 0.11 -1.42
C VAL A 163 -9.14 -0.33 -2.84
N VAL A 164 -7.96 -0.89 -3.05
CA VAL A 164 -7.52 -1.38 -4.34
C VAL A 164 -7.70 -2.89 -4.39
N GLY A 165 -8.59 -3.35 -5.24
CA GLY A 165 -8.81 -4.78 -5.49
C GLY A 165 -8.16 -5.23 -6.79
N SER A 166 -8.10 -6.53 -7.02
CA SER A 166 -7.57 -7.11 -8.25
C SER A 166 -8.42 -6.75 -9.50
N SER A 167 -9.69 -6.38 -9.32
CA SER A 167 -10.60 -5.99 -10.41
C SER A 167 -11.52 -4.82 -10.06
N PHE A 168 -11.21 -4.05 -9.02
CA PHE A 168 -12.00 -2.89 -8.63
C PHE A 168 -11.14 -1.87 -7.87
N VAL A 169 -11.62 -0.64 -7.82
CA VAL A 169 -11.17 0.37 -6.86
C VAL A 169 -12.39 0.97 -6.19
N SER A 170 -12.36 1.04 -4.87
CA SER A 170 -13.37 1.74 -4.07
C SER A 170 -12.72 2.86 -3.25
N VAL A 171 -13.50 3.88 -2.94
CA VAL A 171 -13.10 4.99 -2.08
C VAL A 171 -14.12 5.11 -0.95
N VAL A 172 -13.64 5.25 0.27
CA VAL A 172 -14.48 5.52 1.44
C VAL A 172 -14.28 6.97 1.86
N ASN A 173 -15.36 7.72 1.89
CA ASN A 173 -15.43 9.08 2.40
C ASN A 173 -16.41 9.14 3.58
N GLY A 174 -15.89 9.35 4.78
CA GLY A 174 -16.69 9.25 6.01
C GLY A 174 -17.16 7.82 6.27
N ASP A 175 -18.46 7.60 6.17
CA ASP A 175 -19.16 6.32 6.36
C ASP A 175 -19.74 5.75 5.05
N LYS A 176 -19.34 6.29 3.90
CA LYS A 176 -19.84 5.87 2.58
C LYS A 176 -18.72 5.25 1.75
N LEU A 177 -18.97 4.05 1.24
CA LEU A 177 -18.11 3.37 0.29
C LEU A 177 -18.71 3.52 -1.11
N GLU A 178 -17.88 3.96 -2.06
CA GLU A 178 -18.22 4.03 -3.48
C GLU A 178 -17.20 3.21 -4.29
N THR A 179 -17.68 2.30 -5.12
CA THR A 179 -16.82 1.60 -6.08
C THR A 179 -16.74 2.44 -7.35
N VAL A 180 -15.61 3.12 -7.52
CA VAL A 180 -15.38 4.10 -8.60
C VAL A 180 -14.79 3.49 -9.86
N LEU A 181 -14.18 2.32 -9.73
CA LEU A 181 -13.70 1.50 -10.84
C LEU A 181 -14.13 0.07 -10.59
N LYS A 182 -14.99 -0.46 -11.45
CA LYS A 182 -15.43 -1.85 -11.40
C LYS A 182 -15.36 -2.43 -12.81
N ASN A 183 -14.47 -3.38 -12.97
CA ASN A 183 -14.21 -3.94 -14.27
C ASN A 183 -14.26 -5.47 -14.18
N GLY A 184 -15.37 -6.06 -14.61
CA GLY A 184 -15.57 -7.51 -14.57
C GLY A 184 -14.58 -8.33 -15.40
N GLU A 185 -13.91 -7.68 -16.38
CA GLU A 185 -12.99 -8.34 -17.32
C GLU A 185 -11.57 -7.75 -17.31
N VAL A 186 -11.25 -6.89 -16.35
CA VAL A 186 -9.91 -6.31 -16.22
C VAL A 186 -9.29 -6.64 -14.88
N GLN A 187 -7.97 -6.65 -14.87
CA GLN A 187 -7.16 -6.82 -13.69
C GLN A 187 -6.33 -5.56 -13.42
N THR A 188 -6.18 -5.23 -12.17
CA THR A 188 -5.20 -4.24 -11.70
C THR A 188 -3.80 -4.80 -11.94
N VAL A 189 -2.99 -4.04 -12.66
CA VAL A 189 -1.62 -4.42 -13.03
C VAL A 189 -0.60 -3.77 -12.10
N ALA A 190 -0.78 -2.48 -11.84
CA ALA A 190 0.07 -1.71 -10.95
C ALA A 190 -0.73 -0.53 -10.37
N TYR A 191 -0.30 -0.03 -9.23
CA TYR A 191 -0.87 1.18 -8.63
C TYR A 191 0.18 1.87 -7.76
N ASP A 192 -0.01 3.17 -7.56
CA ASP A 192 0.78 3.95 -6.60
C ASP A 192 -0.03 5.18 -6.15
N TYR A 193 0.35 5.75 -5.01
CA TYR A 193 -0.24 6.96 -4.47
C TYR A 193 0.66 8.14 -4.76
N SER A 194 0.13 9.12 -5.49
CA SER A 194 0.88 10.35 -5.77
C SER A 194 1.12 11.15 -4.49
N THR A 195 2.11 12.03 -4.50
CA THR A 195 2.39 12.95 -3.38
C THR A 195 1.22 13.91 -3.08
N SER A 196 0.26 14.07 -3.99
CA SER A 196 -1.00 14.80 -3.75
C SER A 196 -2.09 13.98 -3.06
N GLY A 197 -1.81 12.71 -2.76
CA GLY A 197 -2.77 11.80 -2.12
C GLY A 197 -3.76 11.13 -3.09
N ASP A 198 -3.61 11.33 -4.40
CA ASP A 198 -4.46 10.64 -5.38
C ASP A 198 -3.91 9.25 -5.68
N LEU A 199 -4.79 8.30 -5.96
CA LEU A 199 -4.43 6.99 -6.45
C LEU A 199 -4.24 7.03 -7.97
N VAL A 200 -3.13 6.51 -8.45
CA VAL A 200 -2.89 6.22 -9.87
C VAL A 200 -2.90 4.70 -10.04
N VAL A 201 -3.74 4.20 -10.92
CA VAL A 201 -3.92 2.77 -11.14
C VAL A 201 -3.82 2.43 -12.62
N ALA A 202 -3.05 1.41 -12.93
CA ALA A 202 -2.98 0.79 -14.25
C ALA A 202 -3.75 -0.53 -14.24
N TYR A 203 -4.59 -0.73 -15.23
CA TYR A 203 -5.37 -1.95 -15.41
C TYR A 203 -5.42 -2.36 -16.88
N SER A 204 -5.54 -3.67 -17.11
CA SER A 204 -5.65 -4.26 -18.45
C SER A 204 -6.76 -5.30 -18.51
N SER A 205 -7.26 -5.62 -19.70
CA SER A 205 -8.13 -6.77 -19.86
C SER A 205 -7.33 -8.06 -19.72
N TYR A 206 -7.98 -9.14 -19.26
CA TYR A 206 -7.34 -10.46 -19.18
C TYR A 206 -6.90 -11.00 -20.55
N SER A 207 -7.54 -10.54 -21.63
CA SER A 207 -7.23 -10.96 -22.99
C SER A 207 -6.07 -10.19 -23.64
N ASN A 208 -5.68 -9.03 -23.07
CA ASN A 208 -4.61 -8.19 -23.63
C ASN A 208 -3.80 -7.46 -22.55
N ALA A 209 -2.82 -8.15 -21.98
CA ALA A 209 -1.94 -7.61 -20.95
C ALA A 209 -0.91 -6.58 -21.47
N THR A 210 -0.84 -6.34 -22.77
CA THR A 210 0.08 -5.37 -23.37
C THR A 210 -0.56 -4.02 -23.63
N GLN A 211 -1.88 -3.90 -23.50
CA GLN A 211 -2.61 -2.65 -23.59
C GLN A 211 -3.20 -2.31 -22.23
N ASN A 212 -2.63 -1.32 -21.58
CA ASN A 212 -3.03 -0.91 -20.23
C ASN A 212 -3.73 0.43 -20.26
N THR A 213 -4.72 0.60 -19.41
CA THR A 213 -5.34 1.89 -19.14
C THR A 213 -4.81 2.42 -17.81
N VAL A 214 -4.33 3.66 -17.80
CA VAL A 214 -3.91 4.35 -16.58
C VAL A 214 -4.95 5.39 -16.22
N ALA A 215 -5.45 5.33 -14.99
CA ALA A 215 -6.41 6.28 -14.44
C ALA A 215 -5.88 6.89 -13.14
N ARG A 216 -6.17 8.18 -12.95
CA ARG A 216 -5.98 8.90 -11.68
C ARG A 216 -7.33 9.02 -10.99
N ILE A 217 -7.38 8.64 -9.72
CA ILE A 217 -8.58 8.71 -8.87
C ILE A 217 -8.28 9.67 -7.74
N THR A 218 -9.03 10.76 -7.67
CA THR A 218 -8.86 11.78 -6.62
C THR A 218 -9.39 11.28 -5.28
N ALA A 219 -9.00 11.94 -4.19
CA ALA A 219 -9.51 11.67 -2.84
C ALA A 219 -11.04 11.70 -2.76
N GLY A 220 -11.70 12.51 -3.58
CA GLY A 220 -13.17 12.53 -3.68
C GLY A 220 -13.78 11.37 -4.48
N GLY A 221 -12.99 10.40 -4.96
CA GLY A 221 -13.47 9.28 -5.78
C GLY A 221 -13.67 9.61 -7.26
N LYS A 222 -13.34 10.82 -7.70
CA LYS A 222 -13.50 11.19 -9.12
C LYS A 222 -12.40 10.55 -9.96
N VAL A 223 -12.79 9.73 -10.93
CA VAL A 223 -11.89 9.19 -11.94
C VAL A 223 -11.61 10.28 -12.98
N GLN A 224 -10.35 10.67 -13.12
CA GLN A 224 -9.91 11.59 -14.15
C GLN A 224 -9.84 10.88 -15.51
N LYS A 225 -9.81 11.68 -16.62
CA LYS A 225 -9.75 11.13 -17.98
C LYS A 225 -8.58 10.11 -18.07
N PRO A 226 -8.87 8.84 -18.31
CA PRO A 226 -7.83 7.82 -18.42
C PRO A 226 -7.10 7.90 -19.77
N PHE A 227 -5.90 7.35 -19.84
CA PHE A 227 -5.12 7.23 -21.07
C PHE A 227 -4.55 5.81 -21.23
N THR A 228 -4.19 5.47 -22.46
CA THR A 228 -3.67 4.15 -22.79
C THR A 228 -2.15 4.11 -22.81
N VAL A 229 -1.58 3.05 -22.25
CA VAL A 229 -0.15 2.76 -22.24
C VAL A 229 0.10 1.40 -22.89
N GLN A 230 1.02 1.35 -23.87
CA GLN A 230 1.37 0.13 -24.57
C GLN A 230 2.59 -0.55 -23.94
N GLY A 231 2.53 -1.85 -23.77
CA GLY A 231 3.58 -2.71 -23.21
C GLY A 231 3.17 -3.33 -21.87
N ALA A 232 3.80 -4.43 -21.50
CA ALA A 232 3.62 -5.06 -20.21
C ALA A 232 4.27 -4.20 -19.11
N ILE A 233 3.47 -3.72 -18.15
CA ILE A 233 3.93 -2.93 -17.04
C ILE A 233 4.56 -3.87 -16.00
N LYS A 234 5.79 -3.59 -15.58
CA LYS A 234 6.47 -4.28 -14.47
C LYS A 234 6.26 -3.57 -13.13
N ASP A 235 6.31 -2.23 -13.15
CA ASP A 235 6.15 -1.41 -11.96
C ASP A 235 5.73 0.02 -12.34
N MET A 236 5.21 0.77 -11.38
CA MET A 236 4.73 2.13 -11.60
C MET A 236 4.91 2.96 -10.33
N SER A 237 5.32 4.22 -10.50
CA SER A 237 5.38 5.16 -9.40
C SER A 237 4.92 6.55 -9.81
N ALA A 238 4.11 7.18 -8.95
CA ALA A 238 3.45 8.45 -9.22
C ALA A 238 3.96 9.58 -8.31
N SER A 239 4.19 10.76 -8.88
CA SER A 239 4.55 11.95 -8.10
C SER A 239 3.95 13.20 -8.73
N GLY A 240 3.17 13.94 -7.96
CA GLY A 240 2.49 15.15 -8.42
C GLY A 240 1.57 14.88 -9.61
N SER A 241 1.89 15.48 -10.76
CA SER A 241 1.12 15.35 -11.99
C SER A 241 1.69 14.34 -12.99
N ARG A 242 2.64 13.51 -12.57
CA ARG A 242 3.35 12.57 -13.45
C ARG A 242 3.30 11.16 -12.89
N VAL A 243 3.49 10.19 -13.78
CA VAL A 243 3.67 8.77 -13.43
C VAL A 243 4.81 8.21 -14.26
N ALA A 244 5.76 7.57 -13.59
CA ALA A 244 6.78 6.74 -14.20
C ALA A 244 6.28 5.30 -14.32
N VAL A 245 6.48 4.69 -15.46
CA VAL A 245 6.08 3.31 -15.76
C VAL A 245 7.30 2.53 -16.20
N LEU A 246 7.60 1.44 -15.51
CA LEU A 246 8.67 0.52 -15.83
C LEU A 246 8.16 -0.58 -16.77
N PHE A 247 8.84 -0.73 -17.89
CA PHE A 247 8.69 -1.84 -18.84
C PHE A 247 9.88 -2.79 -18.75
N ALA A 248 9.95 -3.77 -19.62
CA ALA A 248 11.06 -4.70 -19.64
C ALA A 248 12.41 -4.03 -19.97
N ASP A 249 12.40 -3.09 -20.91
CA ASP A 249 13.56 -2.49 -21.55
C ASP A 249 13.69 -0.98 -21.35
N LYS A 250 12.69 -0.34 -20.74
CA LYS A 250 12.64 1.12 -20.60
C LYS A 250 11.76 1.61 -19.46
N ILE A 251 11.98 2.85 -19.07
CA ILE A 251 11.11 3.63 -18.20
C ILE A 251 10.52 4.78 -19.03
N LYS A 252 9.22 4.97 -18.94
CA LYS A 252 8.56 6.15 -19.52
C LYS A 252 7.86 6.96 -18.45
N ILE A 253 8.00 8.28 -18.53
CA ILE A 253 7.29 9.21 -17.67
C ILE A 253 6.15 9.84 -18.48
N TYR A 254 4.94 9.74 -17.94
CA TYR A 254 3.73 10.30 -18.56
C TYR A 254 3.18 11.44 -17.72
N LYS A 255 2.54 12.42 -18.36
CA LYS A 255 1.66 13.37 -17.67
C LYS A 255 0.32 12.70 -17.36
N LEU A 256 -0.16 12.86 -16.12
CA LEU A 256 -1.45 12.31 -15.70
C LEU A 256 -2.66 13.03 -16.30
N SER A 257 -2.45 14.22 -16.89
CA SER A 257 -3.53 15.02 -17.50
C SER A 257 -4.01 14.50 -18.85
N ASP A 258 -3.09 13.97 -19.64
CA ASP A 258 -3.36 13.65 -21.07
C ASP A 258 -2.62 12.39 -21.58
N GLY A 259 -1.76 11.79 -20.76
CA GLY A 259 -0.97 10.62 -21.13
C GLY A 259 0.20 10.94 -22.09
N SER A 260 0.54 12.21 -22.29
CA SER A 260 1.71 12.57 -23.11
C SER A 260 3.01 12.11 -22.44
N VAL A 261 3.93 11.55 -23.24
CA VAL A 261 5.25 11.11 -22.77
C VAL A 261 6.12 12.34 -22.56
N VAL A 262 6.65 12.48 -21.34
CA VAL A 262 7.58 13.57 -20.97
C VAL A 262 9.03 13.13 -21.15
N HIS A 263 9.32 11.85 -20.82
CA HIS A 263 10.67 11.32 -20.86
C HIS A 263 10.65 9.82 -21.13
N THR A 264 11.69 9.33 -21.77
CA THR A 264 11.96 7.91 -21.96
C THR A 264 13.42 7.65 -21.66
N ALA A 265 13.70 6.69 -20.81
CA ALA A 265 15.04 6.18 -20.53
C ALA A 265 15.09 4.68 -20.82
N ASP A 266 16.11 4.22 -21.50
CA ASP A 266 16.33 2.80 -21.69
C ASP A 266 16.86 2.18 -20.39
N CYS A 267 16.40 1.00 -20.05
CA CYS A 267 16.88 0.27 -18.89
C CYS A 267 17.10 -1.20 -19.21
N THR A 268 17.96 -1.83 -18.43
CA THR A 268 18.20 -3.28 -18.55
C THR A 268 17.16 -4.07 -17.74
N ASP A 269 17.01 -5.34 -18.05
CA ASP A 269 16.10 -6.28 -17.32
C ASP A 269 16.40 -6.41 -15.82
N ALA A 270 17.58 -5.94 -15.37
CA ALA A 270 17.98 -5.99 -13.96
C ALA A 270 17.22 -5.03 -13.03
N VAL A 271 16.42 -4.09 -13.57
CA VAL A 271 15.57 -3.20 -12.76
C VAL A 271 14.38 -3.98 -12.22
N ARG A 272 14.21 -3.94 -10.88
CA ARG A 272 13.12 -4.63 -10.16
C ARG A 272 11.95 -3.73 -9.87
N SER A 273 12.23 -2.51 -9.42
CA SER A 273 11.21 -1.52 -9.09
C SER A 273 11.72 -0.11 -9.33
N ILE A 274 10.79 0.84 -9.38
CA ILE A 274 11.06 2.26 -9.53
C ILE A 274 10.34 3.04 -8.44
N THR A 275 10.90 4.18 -8.05
CA THR A 275 10.26 5.15 -7.17
C THR A 275 10.45 6.55 -7.73
N MET A 276 9.36 7.28 -7.90
CA MET A 276 9.39 8.65 -8.39
C MET A 276 9.26 9.64 -7.23
N MET A 277 10.22 10.54 -7.08
CA MET A 277 10.20 11.62 -6.10
C MET A 277 10.37 12.95 -6.82
N SER A 278 9.32 13.77 -6.80
CA SER A 278 9.22 15.00 -7.60
C SER A 278 9.41 14.70 -9.10
N SER A 279 10.50 15.17 -9.72
CA SER A 279 10.84 14.87 -11.13
C SER A 279 11.88 13.77 -11.30
N ASN A 280 12.43 13.24 -10.21
CA ASN A 280 13.49 12.23 -10.28
C ASN A 280 12.89 10.82 -10.17
N VAL A 281 13.44 9.89 -10.95
CA VAL A 281 13.14 8.46 -10.84
C VAL A 281 14.34 7.76 -10.23
N PHE A 282 14.10 6.98 -9.20
CA PHE A 282 15.07 6.09 -8.58
C PHE A 282 14.77 4.68 -9.02
N VAL A 283 15.77 3.95 -9.46
CA VAL A 283 15.65 2.57 -9.91
C VAL A 283 16.31 1.65 -8.90
N GLN A 284 15.59 0.61 -8.51
CA GLN A 284 16.14 -0.45 -7.69
C GLN A 284 16.60 -1.61 -8.57
N ARG A 285 17.89 -1.90 -8.51
CA ARG A 285 18.50 -3.12 -9.02
C ARG A 285 18.71 -4.10 -7.86
N GLN A 286 19.33 -5.25 -8.07
CA GLN A 286 19.45 -6.32 -7.07
C GLN A 286 19.89 -5.85 -5.66
N SER A 287 20.87 -4.94 -5.58
CA SER A 287 21.44 -4.46 -4.31
C SER A 287 21.76 -2.96 -4.31
N VAL A 288 21.37 -2.22 -5.35
CA VAL A 288 21.71 -0.82 -5.54
C VAL A 288 20.46 -0.05 -5.90
N ILE A 289 20.33 1.17 -5.34
CA ILE A 289 19.35 2.16 -5.78
C ILE A 289 20.13 3.27 -6.47
N GLU A 290 19.77 3.53 -7.71
CA GLU A 290 20.40 4.55 -8.55
C GLU A 290 19.35 5.61 -8.92
N LYS A 291 19.81 6.84 -9.09
CA LYS A 291 18.98 7.90 -9.63
C LYS A 291 19.11 7.88 -11.16
N GLU A 292 17.97 7.73 -11.85
CA GLU A 292 17.90 7.90 -13.29
C GLU A 292 17.89 9.39 -13.64
N GLU A 293 18.76 9.84 -14.52
CA GLU A 293 18.78 11.23 -14.98
C GLU A 293 17.61 11.47 -15.92
N THR A 294 16.59 12.13 -15.42
CA THR A 294 15.50 12.67 -16.24
C THR A 294 15.95 14.03 -16.79
N LYS A 295 16.52 14.06 -17.98
CA LYS A 295 16.76 15.35 -18.66
C LYS A 295 15.41 16.02 -18.90
N SER A 296 15.28 17.22 -18.40
CA SER A 296 14.12 18.12 -18.59
C SER A 296 13.99 18.59 -20.03
#